data_ef04aca97e93569ceace2678971f21ba
#
_entry.id   ef04aca97e93569ceace2678971f21ba
#
_cell.length_a   1.000
_cell.length_b   1.000
_cell.length_c   1.000
_cell.angle_alpha   90.00
_cell.angle_beta   90.00
_cell.angle_gamma   90.00
#
_symmetry.space_group_name_H-M   'P 1'
#
loop_
_entity.id
_entity.type
_entity.pdbx_description
1 polymer ?
#
loop_
_entity_poly.entity_id
_entity_poly.type
_entity_poly.pdbx_seq_one_letter_code
_entity_poly.pdbx_strand_id
1 'polypeptide(L)'
;MDDAHIVCTAEQLRSEILGAIRLVELVLKTFGFKNLHIGVSTRPESSMGSDQIWQTATDSLTEALTEAGLDYVIQEGEGAFYGPKIEFVIKDSMDREWQCGTVQVDFFQPENFDLTYVAASGKEERPVIIHRAIYGSLERFFAILLEHYKGHLPYWLAPVQARILTITDDQQEYAQTLLKELKAAGCRVELEESSDPLSGKIKSAQIEKIPWMLIIGKKEQANGTVTLRHNNGKQEFGLSVAALLEKAKDA
;
A
#
# COMPACT_ATOMS: atom_id res chain seq x y z
N MET A 1 9.06 7.61 8.34
CA MET A 1 7.81 6.97 8.80
C MET A 1 6.62 7.75 8.25
N ASP A 2 5.50 7.10 8.12
CA ASP A 2 4.26 7.71 7.62
C ASP A 2 3.29 8.10 8.75
N ASP A 3 3.84 8.51 9.88
CA ASP A 3 3.10 8.94 11.05
C ASP A 3 2.17 10.12 10.75
N ALA A 4 0.98 10.07 11.30
CA ALA A 4 0.06 11.18 11.34
C ALA A 4 -0.73 11.19 12.66
N HIS A 5 -1.22 12.36 13.01
CA HIS A 5 -1.96 12.59 14.24
C HIS A 5 -3.39 12.99 13.91
N ILE A 6 -4.33 12.37 14.61
CA ILE A 6 -5.75 12.73 14.57
C ILE A 6 -6.07 13.34 15.92
N VAL A 7 -6.53 14.57 15.92
CA VAL A 7 -6.99 15.27 17.14
C VAL A 7 -8.51 15.27 17.13
N CYS A 8 -9.13 14.66 18.13
CA CYS A 8 -10.56 14.45 18.17
C CYS A 8 -11.14 14.66 19.59
N THR A 9 -12.46 14.76 19.68
CA THR A 9 -13.15 14.73 20.98
C THR A 9 -13.24 13.30 21.51
N ALA A 10 -13.54 13.14 22.80
CA ALA A 10 -13.73 11.82 23.40
C ALA A 10 -14.87 11.04 22.72
N GLU A 11 -15.95 11.70 22.30
CA GLU A 11 -17.08 11.08 21.60
C GLU A 11 -16.70 10.61 20.19
N GLN A 12 -15.74 11.27 19.53
CA GLN A 12 -15.27 10.92 18.19
C GLN A 12 -14.24 9.79 18.20
N LEU A 13 -13.61 9.53 19.36
CA LEU A 13 -12.46 8.62 19.49
C LEU A 13 -12.69 7.27 18.78
N ARG A 14 -13.82 6.61 19.06
CA ARG A 14 -14.14 5.31 18.46
C ARG A 14 -14.27 5.36 16.94
N SER A 15 -14.95 6.38 16.40
CA SER A 15 -15.13 6.53 14.95
C SER A 15 -13.82 6.80 14.23
N GLU A 16 -12.92 7.57 14.84
CA GLU A 16 -11.61 7.87 14.28
C GLU A 16 -10.67 6.63 14.32
N ILE A 17 -10.71 5.85 15.40
CA ILE A 17 -9.99 4.58 15.48
C ILE A 17 -10.46 3.63 14.36
N LEU A 18 -11.79 3.48 14.18
CA LEU A 18 -12.36 2.67 13.10
C LEU A 18 -11.92 3.14 11.72
N GLY A 19 -11.89 4.46 11.50
CA GLY A 19 -11.39 5.06 10.26
C GLY A 19 -9.93 4.70 10.01
N ALA A 20 -9.09 4.78 11.03
CA ALA A 20 -7.67 4.40 10.95
C ALA A 20 -7.49 2.90 10.67
N ILE A 21 -8.23 2.02 11.35
CA ILE A 21 -8.20 0.57 11.12
C ILE A 21 -8.56 0.24 9.66
N ARG A 22 -9.67 0.80 9.16
CA ARG A 22 -10.12 0.59 7.77
C ARG A 22 -9.08 1.06 6.75
N LEU A 23 -8.40 2.17 7.03
CA LEU A 23 -7.36 2.69 6.16
C LEU A 23 -6.15 1.75 6.12
N VAL A 24 -5.69 1.24 7.28
CA VAL A 24 -4.59 0.26 7.35
C VAL A 24 -4.95 -1.00 6.57
N GLU A 25 -6.16 -1.56 6.79
CA GLU A 25 -6.62 -2.74 6.07
C GLU A 25 -6.68 -2.51 4.55
N LEU A 26 -7.28 -1.39 4.12
CA LEU A 26 -7.38 -1.03 2.71
C LEU A 26 -6.01 -0.99 2.05
N VAL A 27 -5.07 -0.28 2.66
CA VAL A 27 -3.73 -0.09 2.12
C VAL A 27 -2.98 -1.42 2.07
N LEU A 28 -2.90 -2.16 3.18
CA LEU A 28 -2.16 -3.42 3.21
C LEU A 28 -2.76 -4.47 2.27
N LYS A 29 -4.10 -4.55 2.17
CA LYS A 29 -4.79 -5.41 1.19
C LYS A 29 -4.50 -5.01 -0.26
N THR A 30 -4.45 -3.70 -0.55
CA THR A 30 -4.10 -3.19 -1.88
C THR A 30 -2.69 -3.60 -2.30
N PHE A 31 -1.75 -3.62 -1.36
CA PHE A 31 -0.39 -4.14 -1.59
C PHE A 31 -0.29 -5.67 -1.55
N GLY A 32 -1.40 -6.41 -1.43
CA GLY A 32 -1.45 -7.86 -1.51
C GLY A 32 -1.27 -8.61 -0.17
N PHE A 33 -1.12 -7.90 0.96
CA PHE A 33 -1.03 -8.50 2.28
C PHE A 33 -2.43 -8.83 2.81
N LYS A 34 -2.82 -10.12 2.76
CA LYS A 34 -4.17 -10.57 3.10
C LYS A 34 -4.32 -11.05 4.54
N ASN A 35 -3.24 -11.58 5.12
CA ASN A 35 -3.24 -12.15 6.46
C ASN A 35 -2.52 -11.19 7.40
N LEU A 36 -3.28 -10.42 8.15
CA LEU A 36 -2.78 -9.50 9.16
C LEU A 36 -2.85 -10.18 10.53
N HIS A 37 -1.76 -10.12 11.28
CA HIS A 37 -1.77 -10.44 12.71
C HIS A 37 -1.97 -9.13 13.47
N ILE A 38 -2.99 -9.09 14.33
CA ILE A 38 -3.33 -7.87 15.05
C ILE A 38 -3.10 -8.11 16.53
N GLY A 39 -2.27 -7.25 17.14
CA GLY A 39 -2.04 -7.19 18.56
C GLY A 39 -2.65 -5.94 19.19
N VAL A 40 -3.14 -6.06 20.41
CA VAL A 40 -3.49 -4.91 21.25
C VAL A 40 -2.56 -4.91 22.45
N SER A 41 -1.61 -3.97 22.42
CA SER A 41 -0.58 -3.82 23.46
C SER A 41 -1.13 -2.95 24.59
N THR A 42 -1.15 -3.51 25.81
CA THR A 42 -1.74 -2.87 26.97
C THR A 42 -0.67 -2.22 27.86
N ARG A 43 -1.08 -1.74 29.03
CA ARG A 43 -0.30 -0.92 29.93
C ARG A 43 1.01 -1.59 30.40
N PRO A 44 2.20 -0.96 30.18
CA PRO A 44 3.46 -1.43 30.75
C PRO A 44 3.60 -1.00 32.23
N GLU A 45 4.52 -1.65 32.97
CA GLU A 45 4.82 -1.31 34.37
C GLU A 45 5.20 0.16 34.53
N SER A 46 6.05 0.67 33.65
CA SER A 46 6.45 2.09 33.65
C SER A 46 5.58 2.87 32.66
N SER A 47 4.51 3.45 33.16
CA SER A 47 3.52 4.16 32.33
C SER A 47 2.99 5.39 33.05
N MET A 48 2.39 6.27 32.28
CA MET A 48 1.77 7.52 32.74
C MET A 48 0.25 7.42 32.69
N GLY A 49 -0.43 8.26 33.47
CA GLY A 49 -1.89 8.29 33.54
C GLY A 49 -2.50 7.32 34.57
N SER A 50 -3.78 7.47 34.80
CA SER A 50 -4.54 6.65 35.76
C SER A 50 -4.97 5.32 35.12
N ASP A 51 -5.29 4.32 35.96
CA ASP A 51 -5.85 3.04 35.52
C ASP A 51 -7.13 3.22 34.70
N GLN A 52 -7.97 4.17 35.07
CA GLN A 52 -9.22 4.46 34.38
C GLN A 52 -8.99 4.98 32.95
N ILE A 53 -8.01 5.86 32.73
CA ILE A 53 -7.66 6.36 31.41
C ILE A 53 -7.15 5.21 30.53
N TRP A 54 -6.27 4.38 31.08
CA TRP A 54 -5.76 3.18 30.37
C TRP A 54 -6.87 2.21 29.99
N GLN A 55 -7.81 1.95 30.92
CA GLN A 55 -8.95 1.09 30.64
C GLN A 55 -9.81 1.66 29.52
N THR A 56 -10.19 2.95 29.62
CA THR A 56 -11.00 3.63 28.60
C THR A 56 -10.32 3.59 27.22
N ALA A 57 -9.01 3.86 27.17
CA ALA A 57 -8.26 3.82 25.91
C ALA A 57 -8.19 2.39 25.31
N THR A 58 -7.91 1.40 26.17
CA THR A 58 -7.84 -0.01 25.73
C THR A 58 -9.20 -0.51 25.25
N ASP A 59 -10.27 -0.20 25.98
CA ASP A 59 -11.65 -0.57 25.60
C ASP A 59 -12.02 0.05 24.24
N SER A 60 -11.67 1.32 24.01
CA SER A 60 -11.93 2.00 22.74
C SER A 60 -11.24 1.31 21.55
N LEU A 61 -10.00 0.80 21.74
CA LEU A 61 -9.28 0.06 20.71
C LEU A 61 -9.89 -1.32 20.45
N THR A 62 -10.19 -2.08 21.51
CA THR A 62 -10.73 -3.44 21.40
C THR A 62 -12.16 -3.46 20.86
N GLU A 63 -13.01 -2.51 21.28
CA GLU A 63 -14.35 -2.34 20.73
C GLU A 63 -14.33 -1.98 19.24
N ALA A 64 -13.41 -1.10 18.82
CA ALA A 64 -13.26 -0.75 17.41
C ALA A 64 -12.82 -1.95 16.56
N LEU A 65 -11.89 -2.78 17.04
CA LEU A 65 -11.50 -4.03 16.36
C LEU A 65 -12.66 -5.02 16.27
N THR A 66 -13.41 -5.17 17.35
CA THR A 66 -14.60 -6.05 17.39
C THR A 66 -15.67 -5.58 16.40
N GLU A 67 -15.92 -4.26 16.33
CA GLU A 67 -16.86 -3.67 15.36
C GLU A 67 -16.37 -3.83 13.91
N ALA A 68 -15.06 -3.78 13.68
CA ALA A 68 -14.45 -4.05 12.38
C ALA A 68 -14.50 -5.54 11.99
N GLY A 69 -14.87 -6.44 12.92
CA GLY A 69 -14.89 -7.88 12.70
C GLY A 69 -13.49 -8.50 12.59
N LEU A 70 -12.50 -7.93 13.26
CA LEU A 70 -11.10 -8.34 13.21
C LEU A 70 -10.72 -9.10 14.48
N ASP A 71 -10.10 -10.27 14.32
CA ASP A 71 -9.50 -11.03 15.40
C ASP A 71 -8.19 -10.38 15.86
N TYR A 72 -7.97 -10.35 17.16
CA TYR A 72 -6.76 -9.78 17.75
C TYR A 72 -6.30 -10.56 18.99
N VAL A 73 -5.05 -10.35 19.38
CA VAL A 73 -4.44 -10.93 20.59
C VAL A 73 -4.04 -9.80 21.53
N ILE A 74 -4.34 -9.97 22.82
CA ILE A 74 -3.86 -9.04 23.86
C ILE A 74 -2.39 -9.32 24.14
N GLN A 75 -1.58 -8.26 24.09
CA GLN A 75 -0.15 -8.25 24.42
C GLN A 75 0.04 -7.43 25.69
N GLU A 76 0.02 -8.13 26.84
CA GLU A 76 0.08 -7.48 28.13
C GLU A 76 1.43 -6.79 28.36
N GLY A 77 1.39 -5.52 28.76
CA GLY A 77 2.59 -4.78 29.12
C GLY A 77 3.41 -4.21 27.95
N GLU A 78 2.98 -4.43 26.71
CA GLU A 78 3.74 -4.02 25.49
C GLU A 78 3.32 -2.65 24.94
N GLY A 79 2.42 -1.95 25.61
CA GLY A 79 1.97 -0.62 25.24
C GLY A 79 3.07 0.44 25.33
N ALA A 80 2.85 1.61 24.71
CA ALA A 80 3.72 2.75 24.92
C ALA A 80 3.53 3.30 26.34
N PHE A 81 4.52 4.03 26.88
CA PHE A 81 4.41 4.60 28.23
C PHE A 81 3.25 5.59 28.39
N TYR A 82 2.74 6.14 27.29
CA TYR A 82 1.67 7.15 27.23
C TYR A 82 0.30 6.60 26.81
N GLY A 83 0.21 5.37 26.32
CA GLY A 83 -1.07 4.80 25.91
C GLY A 83 -0.99 3.42 25.26
N PRO A 84 -2.13 2.73 25.19
CA PRO A 84 -2.26 1.44 24.49
C PRO A 84 -2.23 1.64 22.98
N LYS A 85 -1.93 0.55 22.26
CA LYS A 85 -1.83 0.58 20.80
C LYS A 85 -2.40 -0.68 20.15
N ILE A 86 -2.94 -0.53 18.95
CA ILE A 86 -3.13 -1.62 18.00
C ILE A 86 -1.85 -1.73 17.15
N GLU A 87 -1.39 -2.94 16.94
CA GLU A 87 -0.26 -3.25 16.07
C GLU A 87 -0.73 -4.16 14.92
N PHE A 88 -0.42 -3.74 13.69
CA PHE A 88 -0.67 -4.54 12.51
C PHE A 88 0.65 -5.15 12.04
N VAL A 89 0.71 -6.46 12.10
CA VAL A 89 1.90 -7.25 11.78
C VAL A 89 1.66 -8.02 10.49
N ILE A 90 2.59 -7.91 9.56
CA ILE A 90 2.62 -8.70 8.32
C ILE A 90 3.75 -9.72 8.38
N LYS A 91 3.62 -10.81 7.61
CA LYS A 91 4.69 -11.80 7.43
C LYS A 91 5.36 -11.62 6.09
N ASP A 92 6.68 -11.71 6.09
CA ASP A 92 7.47 -11.75 4.86
C ASP A 92 7.46 -13.16 4.23
N SER A 93 8.20 -13.33 3.13
CA SER A 93 8.30 -14.60 2.41
C SER A 93 9.00 -15.74 3.19
N MET A 94 9.60 -15.41 4.33
CA MET A 94 10.29 -16.35 5.23
C MET A 94 9.53 -16.53 6.56
N ASP A 95 8.25 -16.14 6.63
CA ASP A 95 7.40 -16.15 7.83
C ASP A 95 7.91 -15.29 9.01
N ARG A 96 8.84 -14.35 8.76
CA ARG A 96 9.27 -13.39 9.77
C ARG A 96 8.20 -12.31 9.94
N GLU A 97 7.93 -11.98 11.19
CA GLU A 97 6.92 -10.99 11.55
C GLU A 97 7.48 -9.56 11.53
N TRP A 98 6.74 -8.64 10.92
CA TRP A 98 7.09 -7.24 10.81
C TRP A 98 5.92 -6.36 11.19
N GLN A 99 6.06 -5.64 12.28
CA GLN A 99 5.13 -4.59 12.64
C GLN A 99 5.22 -3.45 11.62
N CYS A 100 4.08 -3.12 11.00
CA CYS A 100 3.96 -2.04 10.03
C CYS A 100 2.99 -0.95 10.52
N GLY A 101 1.72 -1.25 10.57
CA GLY A 101 0.71 -0.30 11.01
C GLY A 101 0.60 -0.21 12.53
N THR A 102 0.28 0.98 13.02
CA THR A 102 -0.07 1.22 14.43
C THR A 102 -1.19 2.22 14.54
N VAL A 103 -2.05 2.03 15.55
CA VAL A 103 -3.04 3.02 16.00
C VAL A 103 -2.92 3.11 17.52
N GLN A 104 -2.50 4.27 18.02
CA GLN A 104 -2.20 4.50 19.44
C GLN A 104 -3.08 5.63 19.98
N VAL A 105 -3.69 5.42 21.14
CA VAL A 105 -4.50 6.42 21.80
C VAL A 105 -3.68 7.12 22.88
N ASP A 106 -3.67 8.45 22.85
CA ASP A 106 -2.88 9.29 23.72
C ASP A 106 -3.77 10.35 24.37
N PHE A 107 -4.00 10.19 25.67
CA PHE A 107 -4.65 11.19 26.52
C PHE A 107 -3.63 12.08 27.24
N PHE A 108 -2.35 11.69 27.23
CA PHE A 108 -1.32 12.29 28.06
C PHE A 108 -0.68 13.52 27.42
N GLN A 109 -0.34 13.47 26.14
CA GLN A 109 0.23 14.64 25.46
C GLN A 109 -0.71 15.86 25.45
N PRO A 110 -2.02 15.71 25.19
CA PRO A 110 -2.95 16.83 25.34
C PRO A 110 -2.92 17.47 26.72
N GLU A 111 -2.74 16.69 27.77
CA GLU A 111 -2.60 17.20 29.12
C GLU A 111 -1.28 17.95 29.33
N ASN A 112 -0.16 17.37 28.92
CA ASN A 112 1.16 17.96 29.08
C ASN A 112 1.37 19.25 28.32
N PHE A 113 0.79 19.34 27.12
CA PHE A 113 0.87 20.54 26.28
C PHE A 113 -0.25 21.54 26.53
N ASP A 114 -1.11 21.25 27.54
CA ASP A 114 -2.28 22.07 27.88
C ASP A 114 -3.15 22.40 26.64
N LEU A 115 -3.36 21.38 25.79
CA LEU A 115 -4.17 21.52 24.59
C LEU A 115 -5.64 21.56 24.96
N THR A 116 -6.35 22.58 24.48
CA THR A 116 -7.80 22.73 24.65
C THR A 116 -8.45 23.05 23.31
N TYR A 117 -9.75 22.75 23.20
CA TYR A 117 -10.62 23.20 22.12
C TYR A 117 -11.92 23.74 22.72
N VAL A 118 -12.59 24.62 21.99
CA VAL A 118 -13.89 25.16 22.43
C VAL A 118 -14.98 24.19 21.98
N ALA A 119 -15.61 23.50 22.93
CA ALA A 119 -16.70 22.57 22.68
C ALA A 119 -18.00 23.31 22.28
N ALA A 120 -18.99 22.55 21.79
CA ALA A 120 -20.30 23.09 21.43
C ALA A 120 -21.03 23.76 22.61
N SER A 121 -20.67 23.39 23.84
CA SER A 121 -21.13 24.03 25.10
C SER A 121 -20.55 25.45 25.34
N GLY A 122 -19.57 25.87 24.52
CA GLY A 122 -18.79 27.11 24.73
C GLY A 122 -17.70 26.99 25.81
N LYS A 123 -17.50 25.82 26.40
CA LYS A 123 -16.43 25.53 27.37
C LYS A 123 -15.19 25.01 26.67
N GLU A 124 -14.04 25.26 27.27
CA GLU A 124 -12.81 24.61 26.86
C GLU A 124 -12.79 23.17 27.38
N GLU A 125 -12.47 22.25 26.47
CA GLU A 125 -12.33 20.81 26.75
C GLU A 125 -11.01 20.30 26.20
N ARG A 126 -10.51 19.19 26.75
CA ARG A 126 -9.25 18.58 26.33
C ARG A 126 -9.50 17.56 25.22
N PRO A 127 -8.78 17.64 24.09
CA PRO A 127 -8.90 16.64 23.02
C PRO A 127 -8.19 15.34 23.38
N VAL A 128 -8.43 14.30 22.59
CA VAL A 128 -7.66 13.05 22.55
C VAL A 128 -6.82 13.06 21.27
N ILE A 129 -5.61 12.52 21.34
CA ILE A 129 -4.77 12.34 20.16
C ILE A 129 -4.69 10.85 19.81
N ILE A 130 -4.84 10.54 18.52
CA ILE A 130 -4.54 9.24 17.97
C ILE A 130 -3.31 9.38 17.08
N HIS A 131 -2.24 8.65 17.43
CA HIS A 131 -1.07 8.50 16.58
C HIS A 131 -1.31 7.31 15.66
N ARG A 132 -1.15 7.47 14.35
CA ARG A 132 -1.30 6.36 13.43
C ARG A 132 -0.16 6.28 12.43
N ALA A 133 0.29 5.07 12.13
CA ALA A 133 1.13 4.73 11.00
C ALA A 133 0.49 3.57 10.23
N ILE A 134 0.69 3.53 8.92
CA ILE A 134 0.17 2.48 8.04
C ILE A 134 1.30 1.54 7.62
N TYR A 135 2.38 2.09 7.11
CA TYR A 135 3.57 1.34 6.67
C TYR A 135 4.62 1.22 7.76
N GLY A 136 4.62 2.14 8.72
CA GLY A 136 5.73 2.35 9.63
C GLY A 136 6.93 2.98 8.92
N SER A 137 8.09 2.28 8.85
CA SER A 137 9.22 2.71 8.03
C SER A 137 8.95 2.38 6.56
N LEU A 138 8.98 3.40 5.69
CA LEU A 138 8.79 3.24 4.25
C LEU A 138 9.85 2.32 3.64
N GLU A 139 11.10 2.44 4.09
CA GLU A 139 12.22 1.63 3.61
C GLU A 139 12.02 0.15 3.97
N ARG A 140 11.58 -0.13 5.20
CA ARG A 140 11.27 -1.49 5.64
C ARG A 140 10.10 -2.06 4.86
N PHE A 141 9.02 -1.31 4.73
CA PHE A 141 7.84 -1.73 3.98
C PHE A 141 8.19 -2.03 2.53
N PHE A 142 9.00 -1.17 1.88
CA PHE A 142 9.46 -1.38 0.52
C PHE A 142 10.30 -2.66 0.37
N ALA A 143 11.20 -2.93 1.32
CA ALA A 143 11.98 -4.16 1.32
C ALA A 143 11.09 -5.41 1.42
N ILE A 144 10.11 -5.41 2.34
CA ILE A 144 9.15 -6.51 2.51
C ILE A 144 8.31 -6.69 1.24
N LEU A 145 7.86 -5.59 0.62
CA LEU A 145 7.09 -5.60 -0.60
C LEU A 145 7.86 -6.22 -1.77
N LEU A 146 9.15 -5.87 -1.94
CA LEU A 146 10.01 -6.47 -2.96
C LEU A 146 10.21 -7.96 -2.74
N GLU A 147 10.39 -8.40 -1.50
CA GLU A 147 10.48 -9.82 -1.14
C GLU A 147 9.16 -10.55 -1.40
N HIS A 148 8.03 -9.96 -0.99
CA HIS A 148 6.69 -10.52 -1.18
C HIS A 148 6.41 -10.85 -2.65
N TYR A 149 6.69 -9.90 -3.54
CA TYR A 149 6.52 -10.06 -4.97
C TYR A 149 7.72 -10.71 -5.67
N LYS A 150 8.80 -11.02 -4.96
CA LYS A 150 10.06 -11.53 -5.55
C LYS A 150 10.56 -10.61 -6.67
N GLY A 151 10.27 -9.32 -6.55
CA GLY A 151 10.54 -8.29 -7.54
C GLY A 151 9.58 -8.26 -8.74
N HIS A 152 8.63 -9.20 -8.87
CA HIS A 152 7.58 -9.18 -9.91
C HIS A 152 6.40 -8.35 -9.44
N LEU A 153 6.59 -7.04 -9.37
CA LEU A 153 5.55 -6.11 -8.93
C LEU A 153 4.31 -6.19 -9.84
N PRO A 154 3.10 -6.03 -9.29
CA PRO A 154 1.90 -5.90 -10.11
C PRO A 154 2.00 -4.69 -11.03
N TYR A 155 1.24 -4.70 -12.11
CA TYR A 155 1.31 -3.68 -13.17
C TYR A 155 1.20 -2.25 -12.60
N TRP A 156 0.20 -2.00 -11.74
CA TRP A 156 -0.04 -0.66 -11.19
C TRP A 156 1.14 -0.12 -10.35
N LEU A 157 1.93 -1.01 -9.74
CA LEU A 157 3.04 -0.65 -8.85
C LEU A 157 4.39 -0.64 -9.56
N ALA A 158 4.53 -1.35 -10.70
CA ALA A 158 5.80 -1.47 -11.39
C ALA A 158 6.33 -0.11 -11.88
N PRO A 159 7.62 0.24 -11.65
CA PRO A 159 8.23 1.48 -12.15
C PRO A 159 8.13 1.60 -13.68
N VAL A 160 8.38 0.51 -14.40
CA VAL A 160 8.12 0.35 -15.82
C VAL A 160 7.00 -0.67 -15.96
N GLN A 161 5.83 -0.22 -16.41
CA GLN A 161 4.64 -1.05 -16.50
C GLN A 161 4.64 -1.92 -17.76
N ALA A 162 5.15 -1.39 -18.84
CA ALA A 162 5.26 -2.09 -20.10
C ALA A 162 6.49 -1.67 -20.89
N ARG A 163 7.03 -2.59 -21.68
CA ARG A 163 8.08 -2.28 -22.66
C ARG A 163 7.60 -2.68 -24.05
N ILE A 164 7.71 -1.75 -25.00
CA ILE A 164 7.37 -1.96 -26.41
C ILE A 164 8.58 -2.61 -27.08
N LEU A 165 8.36 -3.73 -27.75
CA LEU A 165 9.39 -4.52 -28.43
C LEU A 165 9.04 -4.67 -29.92
N THR A 166 9.87 -4.10 -30.79
CA THR A 166 9.73 -4.26 -32.25
C THR A 166 10.45 -5.52 -32.72
N ILE A 167 9.89 -6.21 -33.71
CA ILE A 167 10.53 -7.38 -34.35
C ILE A 167 11.63 -6.91 -35.31
N THR A 168 11.36 -5.86 -36.09
CA THR A 168 12.33 -5.23 -37.01
C THR A 168 12.21 -3.71 -36.91
N ASP A 169 13.15 -2.99 -37.49
CA ASP A 169 13.17 -1.52 -37.48
C ASP A 169 12.01 -0.90 -38.28
N ASP A 170 11.40 -1.65 -39.22
CA ASP A 170 10.23 -1.17 -39.99
C ASP A 170 9.03 -0.77 -39.09
N GLN A 171 8.95 -1.28 -37.85
CA GLN A 171 7.87 -0.98 -36.91
C GLN A 171 8.16 0.20 -35.98
N GLN A 172 9.31 0.85 -36.08
CA GLN A 172 9.72 1.92 -35.16
C GLN A 172 8.76 3.12 -35.14
N GLU A 173 8.26 3.54 -36.30
CA GLU A 173 7.32 4.67 -36.37
C GLU A 173 5.99 4.35 -35.64
N TYR A 174 5.45 3.14 -35.83
CA TYR A 174 4.27 2.69 -35.12
C TYR A 174 4.53 2.53 -33.62
N ALA A 175 5.69 2.00 -33.23
CA ALA A 175 6.10 1.86 -31.85
C ALA A 175 6.21 3.21 -31.12
N GLN A 176 6.77 4.25 -31.78
CA GLN A 176 6.86 5.61 -31.26
C GLN A 176 5.47 6.24 -31.10
N THR A 177 4.55 5.98 -32.02
CA THR A 177 3.16 6.46 -31.92
C THR A 177 2.47 5.81 -30.72
N LEU A 178 2.58 4.49 -30.57
CA LEU A 178 2.04 3.74 -29.44
C LEU A 178 2.62 4.22 -28.10
N LEU A 179 3.94 4.46 -28.05
CA LEU A 179 4.60 5.00 -26.87
C LEU A 179 3.99 6.31 -26.40
N LYS A 180 3.77 7.24 -27.35
CA LYS A 180 3.17 8.56 -27.08
C LYS A 180 1.74 8.41 -26.54
N GLU A 181 0.92 7.56 -27.17
CA GLU A 181 -0.46 7.31 -26.75
C GLU A 181 -0.53 6.74 -25.33
N LEU A 182 0.27 5.72 -25.03
CA LEU A 182 0.28 5.10 -23.71
C LEU A 182 0.81 6.05 -22.63
N LYS A 183 1.84 6.83 -22.92
CA LYS A 183 2.34 7.88 -21.99
C LYS A 183 1.30 8.97 -21.76
N ALA A 184 0.59 9.40 -22.79
CA ALA A 184 -0.49 10.39 -22.67
C ALA A 184 -1.65 9.87 -21.82
N ALA A 185 -1.88 8.54 -21.81
CA ALA A 185 -2.84 7.87 -20.94
C ALA A 185 -2.33 7.62 -19.51
N GLY A 186 -1.13 8.11 -19.16
CA GLY A 186 -0.55 7.99 -17.81
C GLY A 186 0.21 6.68 -17.54
N CYS A 187 0.44 5.84 -18.55
CA CYS A 187 1.19 4.61 -18.39
C CYS A 187 2.72 4.87 -18.36
N ARG A 188 3.43 4.17 -17.48
CA ARG A 188 4.91 4.19 -17.41
C ARG A 188 5.47 3.17 -18.38
N VAL A 189 5.69 3.58 -19.61
CA VAL A 189 6.07 2.71 -20.75
C VAL A 189 7.40 3.14 -21.34
N GLU A 190 8.21 2.17 -21.75
CA GLU A 190 9.47 2.35 -22.46
C GLU A 190 9.42 1.68 -23.84
N LEU A 191 10.24 2.19 -24.76
CA LEU A 191 10.50 1.57 -26.05
C LEU A 191 11.90 0.96 -26.03
N GLU A 192 12.01 -0.31 -26.39
CA GLU A 192 13.29 -0.99 -26.54
C GLU A 192 13.93 -0.61 -27.89
N GLU A 193 15.04 0.14 -27.81
CA GLU A 193 15.73 0.68 -28.97
C GLU A 193 16.97 -0.11 -29.38
N SER A 194 17.30 -1.23 -28.68
CA SER A 194 18.44 -2.05 -29.07
C SER A 194 18.23 -2.73 -30.42
N SER A 195 19.33 -3.03 -31.10
CA SER A 195 19.33 -3.83 -32.34
C SER A 195 19.28 -5.35 -32.09
N ASP A 196 19.07 -5.76 -30.85
CA ASP A 196 18.99 -7.18 -30.48
C ASP A 196 17.80 -7.88 -31.15
N PRO A 197 17.91 -9.18 -31.42
CA PRO A 197 16.77 -9.96 -31.87
C PRO A 197 15.67 -9.98 -30.82
N LEU A 198 14.40 -10.15 -31.25
CA LEU A 198 13.23 -10.13 -30.34
C LEU A 198 13.41 -11.01 -29.10
N SER A 199 14.04 -12.20 -29.24
CA SER A 199 14.31 -13.10 -28.11
C SER A 199 15.25 -12.47 -27.06
N GLY A 200 16.23 -11.68 -27.48
CA GLY A 200 17.12 -10.91 -26.62
C GLY A 200 16.36 -9.81 -25.89
N LYS A 201 15.56 -9.03 -26.60
CA LYS A 201 14.70 -7.98 -26.05
C LYS A 201 13.73 -8.53 -25.01
N ILE A 202 13.07 -9.67 -25.29
CA ILE A 202 12.19 -10.36 -24.34
C ILE A 202 12.97 -10.79 -23.10
N LYS A 203 14.16 -11.38 -23.27
CA LYS A 203 14.99 -11.83 -22.16
C LYS A 203 15.40 -10.67 -21.26
N SER A 204 15.80 -9.54 -21.82
CA SER A 204 16.13 -8.31 -21.06
C SER A 204 14.93 -7.85 -20.23
N ALA A 205 13.76 -7.69 -20.86
CA ALA A 205 12.55 -7.27 -20.17
C ALA A 205 12.12 -8.25 -19.06
N GLN A 206 12.34 -9.56 -19.24
CA GLN A 206 12.07 -10.57 -18.21
C GLN A 206 13.06 -10.51 -17.04
N ILE A 207 14.34 -10.26 -17.29
CA ILE A 207 15.36 -10.08 -16.24
C ILE A 207 15.03 -8.84 -15.39
N GLU A 208 14.60 -7.76 -16.03
CA GLU A 208 14.17 -6.53 -15.37
C GLU A 208 12.77 -6.64 -14.73
N LYS A 209 12.12 -7.81 -14.90
CA LYS A 209 10.80 -8.13 -14.31
C LYS A 209 9.69 -7.18 -14.73
N ILE A 210 9.77 -6.66 -15.96
CA ILE A 210 8.73 -5.78 -16.52
C ILE A 210 7.45 -6.61 -16.69
N PRO A 211 6.30 -6.16 -16.16
CA PRO A 211 5.06 -6.93 -16.16
C PRO A 211 4.55 -7.26 -17.57
N TRP A 212 4.58 -6.27 -18.46
CA TRP A 212 4.04 -6.39 -19.81
C TRP A 212 5.07 -6.09 -20.88
N MET A 213 5.14 -6.95 -21.89
CA MET A 213 5.90 -6.74 -23.12
C MET A 213 4.91 -6.58 -24.26
N LEU A 214 4.97 -5.44 -24.96
CA LEU A 214 4.10 -5.11 -26.08
C LEU A 214 4.87 -5.39 -27.37
N ILE A 215 4.61 -6.54 -27.99
CA ILE A 215 5.34 -6.98 -29.17
C ILE A 215 4.63 -6.46 -30.41
N ILE A 216 5.41 -5.86 -31.30
CA ILE A 216 4.96 -5.28 -32.57
C ILE A 216 5.72 -5.94 -33.73
N GLY A 217 4.98 -6.62 -34.58
CA GLY A 217 5.43 -7.13 -35.88
C GLY A 217 4.63 -6.51 -37.02
N LYS A 218 4.84 -7.02 -38.24
CA LYS A 218 4.14 -6.53 -39.45
C LYS A 218 2.62 -6.65 -39.37
N LYS A 219 2.11 -7.70 -38.70
CA LYS A 219 0.66 -7.91 -38.52
C LYS A 219 0.06 -6.90 -37.57
N GLU A 220 0.71 -6.69 -36.44
CA GLU A 220 0.28 -5.72 -35.44
C GLU A 220 0.26 -4.32 -36.02
N GLN A 221 1.31 -3.90 -36.71
CA GLN A 221 1.40 -2.62 -37.39
C GLN A 221 0.30 -2.43 -38.45
N ALA A 222 0.06 -3.46 -39.29
CA ALA A 222 -0.95 -3.39 -40.35
C ALA A 222 -2.38 -3.27 -39.80
N ASN A 223 -2.65 -3.87 -38.62
CA ASN A 223 -3.96 -3.90 -37.99
C ASN A 223 -4.16 -2.82 -36.90
N GLY A 224 -3.15 -2.03 -36.57
CA GLY A 224 -3.20 -1.06 -35.50
C GLY A 224 -3.36 -1.71 -34.11
N THR A 225 -2.73 -2.88 -33.90
CA THR A 225 -2.84 -3.68 -32.68
C THR A 225 -1.49 -3.98 -32.06
N VAL A 226 -1.47 -4.66 -30.90
CA VAL A 226 -0.27 -5.17 -30.26
C VAL A 226 -0.48 -6.63 -29.81
N THR A 227 0.61 -7.37 -29.64
CA THR A 227 0.61 -8.63 -28.91
C THR A 227 1.13 -8.36 -27.49
N LEU A 228 0.27 -8.56 -26.49
CA LEU A 228 0.65 -8.47 -25.08
C LEU A 228 1.26 -9.79 -24.62
N ARG A 229 2.51 -9.76 -24.17
CA ARG A 229 3.17 -10.86 -23.49
C ARG A 229 3.41 -10.51 -22.03
N HIS A 230 2.85 -11.32 -21.14
CA HIS A 230 3.07 -11.22 -19.71
C HIS A 230 4.45 -11.77 -19.31
N ASN A 231 4.97 -11.33 -18.18
CA ASN A 231 6.25 -11.81 -17.65
C ASN A 231 6.28 -13.35 -17.46
N ASN A 232 5.15 -13.96 -17.10
CA ASN A 232 4.99 -15.42 -16.97
C ASN A 232 4.93 -16.17 -18.31
N GLY A 233 5.03 -15.47 -19.44
CA GLY A 233 5.04 -16.03 -20.78
C GLY A 233 3.67 -16.16 -21.46
N LYS A 234 2.54 -15.92 -20.74
CA LYS A 234 1.20 -15.89 -21.36
C LYS A 234 1.15 -14.78 -22.42
N GLN A 235 0.47 -15.06 -23.55
CA GLN A 235 0.33 -14.08 -24.64
C GLN A 235 -1.14 -13.87 -25.01
N GLU A 236 -1.44 -12.64 -25.40
CA GLU A 236 -2.74 -12.19 -25.91
C GLU A 236 -2.51 -11.40 -27.18
N PHE A 237 -3.10 -11.85 -28.27
CA PHE A 237 -2.84 -11.32 -29.61
C PHE A 237 -3.90 -10.31 -30.05
N GLY A 238 -3.50 -9.35 -30.90
CA GLY A 238 -4.42 -8.47 -31.60
C GLY A 238 -5.16 -7.48 -30.70
N LEU A 239 -4.56 -7.04 -29.59
CA LEU A 239 -5.16 -6.08 -28.70
C LEU A 239 -5.07 -4.67 -29.29
N SER A 240 -6.20 -3.94 -29.34
CA SER A 240 -6.20 -2.51 -29.60
C SER A 240 -5.66 -1.74 -28.41
N VAL A 241 -5.21 -0.50 -28.61
CA VAL A 241 -4.75 0.38 -27.52
C VAL A 241 -5.84 0.58 -26.48
N ALA A 242 -7.09 0.75 -26.90
CA ALA A 242 -8.23 0.89 -26.00
C ALA A 242 -8.41 -0.36 -25.11
N ALA A 243 -8.32 -1.56 -25.67
CA ALA A 243 -8.41 -2.81 -24.91
C ALA A 243 -7.23 -2.99 -23.93
N LEU A 244 -6.04 -2.55 -24.33
CA LEU A 244 -4.85 -2.57 -23.48
C LEU A 244 -5.02 -1.62 -22.28
N LEU A 245 -5.51 -0.40 -22.51
CA LEU A 245 -5.75 0.58 -21.45
C LEU A 245 -6.87 0.13 -20.49
N GLU A 246 -7.89 -0.54 -20.98
CA GLU A 246 -8.93 -1.10 -20.11
C GLU A 246 -8.36 -2.19 -19.19
N LYS A 247 -7.55 -3.10 -19.75
CA LYS A 247 -6.81 -4.10 -18.94
C LYS A 247 -5.88 -3.46 -17.89
N ALA A 248 -5.28 -2.33 -18.21
CA ALA A 248 -4.37 -1.64 -17.30
C ALA A 248 -5.05 -1.07 -16.04
N LYS A 249 -6.36 -0.84 -16.09
CA LYS A 249 -7.15 -0.38 -14.92
C LYS A 249 -7.37 -1.49 -13.90
N ASP A 250 -7.41 -2.74 -14.36
CA ASP A 250 -7.71 -3.93 -13.53
C ASP A 250 -6.45 -4.72 -13.14
N ALA A 251 -5.25 -4.26 -13.53
CA ALA A 251 -3.99 -5.03 -13.44
C ALA A 251 -3.07 -4.65 -12.26
#